data_e7d150f8c9577129679d61e381c5f4a4
#
_entry.id   e7d150f8c9577129679d61e381c5f4a4
#
_cell.length_a   1.000
_cell.length_b   1.000
_cell.length_c   1.000
_cell.angle_alpha   90.00
_cell.angle_beta   90.00
_cell.angle_gamma   90.00
#
_symmetry.space_group_name_H-M   'P 1'
#
loop_
_entity.id
_entity.type
_entity.pdbx_description
1 polymer ?
#
loop_
_entity_poly.entity_id
_entity_poly.type
_entity_poly.pdbx_seq_one_letter_code
_entity_poly.pdbx_strand_id
1 'polypeptide(L)'
;MPRSVAVVGAGWAGLAAAVEATRAGHRVTLFEMAPHAGGRAREVRHDGLVLDNGQHILIGAYTQTLRLMREVGVDTEAALLRTPLRLTEPDGRGLHLPPGPPALAFAPGVCGR
;
A
#
# COMPACT_ATOMS: atom_id res chain seq x y z
N MET A 1 14.60 24.70 -13.37
CA MET A 1 15.88 24.08 -13.74
C MET A 1 15.99 22.70 -13.14
N PRO A 2 16.48 21.69 -13.88
CA PRO A 2 16.72 20.35 -13.35
C PRO A 2 17.73 20.40 -12.18
N ARG A 3 17.42 19.65 -11.12
CA ARG A 3 18.33 19.51 -9.96
C ARG A 3 18.76 18.06 -9.83
N SER A 4 19.87 17.81 -9.15
CA SER A 4 20.21 16.47 -8.69
C SER A 4 19.59 16.26 -7.31
N VAL A 5 18.85 15.17 -7.15
CA VAL A 5 18.11 14.81 -5.93
C VAL A 5 18.61 13.45 -5.47
N ALA A 6 19.01 13.35 -4.22
CA ALA A 6 19.31 12.09 -3.57
C ALA A 6 18.11 11.69 -2.70
N VAL A 7 17.58 10.49 -2.91
CA VAL A 7 16.54 9.90 -2.09
C VAL A 7 17.15 8.76 -1.29
N VAL A 8 17.03 8.79 0.02
CA VAL A 8 17.60 7.77 0.91
C VAL A 8 16.48 6.90 1.46
N GLY A 9 16.53 5.61 1.15
CA GLY A 9 15.54 4.60 1.47
C GLY A 9 14.55 4.35 0.33
N ALA A 10 14.46 3.10 -0.11
CA ALA A 10 13.55 2.63 -1.15
C ALA A 10 12.30 1.93 -0.59
N GLY A 11 11.77 2.41 0.54
CA GLY A 11 10.41 2.10 0.97
C GLY A 11 9.39 2.87 0.13
N TRP A 12 8.10 2.67 0.36
CA TRP A 12 7.03 3.30 -0.43
C TRP A 12 7.15 4.82 -0.54
N ALA A 13 7.48 5.49 0.57
CA ALA A 13 7.64 6.95 0.58
C ALA A 13 8.84 7.40 -0.28
N GLY A 14 9.98 6.71 -0.18
CA GLY A 14 11.16 7.03 -0.97
C GLY A 14 10.96 6.75 -2.46
N LEU A 15 10.32 5.63 -2.80
CA LEU A 15 9.96 5.31 -4.19
C LEU A 15 8.98 6.36 -4.76
N ALA A 16 7.96 6.74 -4.01
CA ALA A 16 7.02 7.78 -4.42
C ALA A 16 7.74 9.13 -4.65
N ALA A 17 8.60 9.53 -3.73
CA ALA A 17 9.39 10.76 -3.86
C ALA A 17 10.32 10.72 -5.08
N ALA A 18 10.95 9.57 -5.35
CA ALA A 18 11.82 9.40 -6.51
C ALA A 18 11.03 9.50 -7.83
N VAL A 19 9.86 8.87 -7.92
CA VAL A 19 8.98 8.96 -9.10
C VAL A 19 8.54 10.40 -9.33
N GLU A 20 8.02 11.08 -8.31
CA GLU A 20 7.54 12.46 -8.45
C GLU A 20 8.67 13.43 -8.81
N ALA A 21 9.85 13.29 -8.20
CA ALA A 21 11.00 14.13 -8.54
C ALA A 21 11.49 13.89 -10.00
N THR A 22 11.48 12.65 -10.45
CA THR A 22 11.83 12.29 -11.84
C THR A 22 10.82 12.90 -12.81
N ARG A 23 9.52 12.82 -12.51
CA ARG A 23 8.46 13.43 -13.33
C ARG A 23 8.57 14.96 -13.38
N ALA A 24 9.05 15.57 -12.31
CA ALA A 24 9.34 17.01 -12.27
C ALA A 24 10.62 17.40 -13.07
N GLY A 25 11.25 16.45 -13.75
CA GLY A 25 12.43 16.67 -14.59
C GLY A 25 13.74 16.74 -13.81
N HIS A 26 13.75 16.24 -12.59
CA HIS A 26 14.98 16.16 -11.79
C HIS A 26 15.75 14.87 -12.06
N ARG A 27 17.05 14.91 -11.86
CA ARG A 27 17.91 13.73 -11.89
C ARG A 27 17.93 13.11 -10.50
N VAL A 28 17.38 11.92 -10.36
CA VAL A 28 17.22 11.26 -9.05
C VAL A 28 18.21 10.11 -8.91
N THR A 29 18.87 10.06 -7.75
CA THR A 29 19.64 8.89 -7.30
C THR A 29 18.97 8.36 -6.04
N LEU A 30 18.55 7.09 -6.08
CA LEU A 30 17.92 6.39 -4.97
C LEU A 30 18.95 5.50 -4.29
N PHE A 31 19.10 5.66 -2.98
CA PHE A 31 20.00 4.86 -2.14
C PHE A 31 19.18 3.95 -1.24
N GLU A 32 19.46 2.65 -1.26
CA GLU A 32 18.82 1.66 -0.40
C GLU A 32 19.91 0.78 0.24
N MET A 33 19.77 0.56 1.54
CA MET A 33 20.71 -0.26 2.32
C MET A 33 20.42 -1.76 2.14
N ALA A 34 19.15 -2.13 1.99
CA ALA A 34 18.76 -3.51 1.78
C ALA A 34 19.00 -3.96 0.34
N PRO A 35 19.19 -5.27 0.08
CA PRO A 35 19.39 -5.79 -1.28
C PRO A 35 18.16 -5.63 -2.18
N HIS A 36 17.01 -5.34 -1.63
CA HIS A 36 15.74 -5.18 -2.35
C HIS A 36 14.99 -3.94 -1.89
N ALA A 37 14.37 -3.25 -2.83
CA ALA A 37 13.43 -2.15 -2.55
C ALA A 37 12.13 -2.68 -1.91
N GLY A 38 11.32 -1.77 -1.38
CA GLY A 38 10.00 -2.06 -0.79
C GLY A 38 9.94 -1.83 0.72
N GLY A 39 11.08 -1.76 1.41
CA GLY A 39 11.13 -1.51 2.84
C GLY A 39 10.38 -2.60 3.64
N ARG A 40 9.38 -2.21 4.42
CA ARG A 40 8.54 -3.15 5.19
C ARG A 40 7.50 -3.88 4.34
N ALA A 41 7.17 -3.36 3.16
CA ALA A 41 6.21 -3.95 2.24
C ALA A 41 6.91 -4.83 1.20
N ARG A 42 7.67 -5.81 1.65
CA ARG A 42 8.42 -6.72 0.78
C ARG A 42 8.02 -8.18 1.02
N GLU A 43 8.22 -9.00 0.01
CA GLU A 43 8.08 -10.44 0.16
C GLU A 43 9.20 -11.02 1.03
N VAL A 44 8.91 -12.10 1.71
CA VAL A 44 9.87 -12.98 2.38
C VAL A 44 9.66 -14.41 1.90
N ARG A 45 10.74 -15.18 1.81
CA ARG A 45 10.69 -16.60 1.44
C ARG A 45 10.98 -17.44 2.67
N HIS A 46 10.06 -18.34 2.97
CA HIS A 46 10.19 -19.28 4.08
C HIS A 46 9.64 -20.63 3.67
N ASP A 47 10.46 -21.69 3.80
CA ASP A 47 10.11 -23.07 3.46
C ASP A 47 9.49 -23.27 2.07
N GLY A 48 10.03 -22.56 1.06
CA GLY A 48 9.53 -22.61 -0.32
C GLY A 48 8.27 -21.79 -0.60
N LEU A 49 7.69 -21.16 0.42
CA LEU A 49 6.57 -20.25 0.28
C LEU A 49 7.05 -18.83 0.08
N VAL A 50 6.32 -18.08 -0.73
CA VAL A 50 6.47 -16.63 -0.88
C VAL A 50 5.37 -15.98 -0.06
N LEU A 51 5.76 -15.22 0.95
CA LEU A 51 4.87 -14.59 1.91
C LEU A 51 5.13 -13.09 1.93
N ASP A 52 4.10 -12.31 2.24
CA ASP A 52 4.28 -10.91 2.57
C ASP A 52 4.93 -10.76 3.95
N ASN A 53 5.79 -9.75 4.09
CA ASN A 53 6.35 -9.37 5.39
C ASN A 53 5.29 -8.63 6.22
N GLY A 54 4.25 -9.33 6.60
CA GLY A 54 3.05 -8.82 7.21
C GLY A 54 1.93 -8.51 6.21
N GLN A 55 0.70 -8.47 6.69
CA GLN A 55 -0.46 -8.18 5.86
C GLN A 55 -0.50 -6.69 5.49
N HIS A 56 -0.62 -6.39 4.20
CA HIS A 56 -0.74 -5.04 3.70
C HIS A 56 -2.18 -4.78 3.26
N ILE A 57 -2.85 -3.87 3.97
CA ILE A 57 -4.23 -3.50 3.67
C ILE A 57 -4.25 -2.08 3.12
N LEU A 58 -4.89 -1.90 1.97
CA LEU A 58 -5.23 -0.60 1.42
C LEU A 58 -6.73 -0.36 1.61
N ILE A 59 -7.07 0.63 2.43
CA ILE A 59 -8.45 1.10 2.53
C ILE A 59 -8.74 2.14 1.45
N GLY A 60 -10.01 2.36 1.11
CA GLY A 60 -10.42 3.21 -0.02
C GLY A 60 -9.94 4.68 0.04
N ALA A 61 -9.43 5.13 1.19
CA ALA A 61 -8.84 6.46 1.35
C ALA A 61 -7.43 6.60 0.73
N TYR A 62 -6.76 5.50 0.39
CA TYR A 62 -5.39 5.53 -0.19
C TYR A 62 -5.38 5.87 -1.68
N THR A 63 -6.10 6.89 -2.09
CA THR A 63 -6.25 7.30 -3.50
C THR A 63 -4.93 7.64 -4.17
N GLN A 64 -4.02 8.29 -3.44
CA GLN A 64 -2.70 8.66 -3.97
C GLN A 64 -1.80 7.43 -4.21
N THR A 65 -1.87 6.44 -3.32
CA THR A 65 -1.13 5.17 -3.51
C THR A 65 -1.62 4.45 -4.75
N LEU A 66 -2.95 4.31 -4.91
CA LEU A 66 -3.55 3.68 -6.07
C LEU A 66 -3.24 4.45 -7.37
N ARG A 67 -3.21 5.79 -7.31
CA ARG A 67 -2.79 6.61 -8.44
C ARG A 67 -1.35 6.31 -8.84
N LEU A 68 -0.44 6.33 -7.87
CA LEU A 68 0.99 6.06 -8.12
C LEU A 68 1.22 4.66 -8.68
N MET A 69 0.53 3.65 -8.15
CA MET A 69 0.60 2.27 -8.68
C MET A 69 0.25 2.23 -10.17
N ARG A 70 -0.84 2.87 -10.58
CA ARG A 70 -1.23 2.94 -12.01
C ARG A 70 -0.22 3.70 -12.84
N GLU A 71 0.32 4.80 -12.33
CA GLU A 71 1.33 5.62 -13.01
C GLU A 71 2.64 4.87 -13.28
N VAL A 72 3.01 3.94 -12.42
CA VAL A 72 4.17 3.06 -12.64
C VAL A 72 3.81 1.76 -13.38
N GLY A 73 2.60 1.67 -13.92
CA GLY A 73 2.18 0.57 -14.78
C GLY A 73 1.63 -0.66 -14.06
N VAL A 74 1.30 -0.55 -12.76
CA VAL A 74 0.68 -1.66 -12.02
C VAL A 74 -0.82 -1.71 -12.32
N ASP A 75 -1.30 -2.84 -12.80
CA ASP A 75 -2.74 -3.12 -12.88
C ASP A 75 -3.29 -3.36 -11.46
N THR A 76 -3.98 -2.37 -10.92
CA THR A 76 -4.51 -2.41 -9.56
C THR A 76 -5.65 -3.41 -9.37
N GLU A 77 -6.34 -3.81 -10.44
CA GLU A 77 -7.39 -4.82 -10.35
C GLU A 77 -6.82 -6.24 -10.29
N ALA A 78 -5.72 -6.47 -10.98
CA ALA A 78 -5.00 -7.75 -10.92
C ALA A 78 -4.10 -7.89 -9.68
N ALA A 79 -3.54 -6.77 -9.20
CA ALA A 79 -2.58 -6.79 -8.08
C ALA A 79 -3.22 -6.77 -6.69
N LEU A 80 -4.51 -6.36 -6.57
CA LEU A 80 -5.18 -6.16 -5.29
C LEU A 80 -6.44 -7.03 -5.18
N LEU A 81 -6.49 -7.85 -4.15
CA LEU A 81 -7.71 -8.57 -3.79
C LEU A 81 -8.66 -7.64 -3.02
N ARG A 82 -9.85 -7.39 -3.58
CA ARG A 82 -10.89 -6.58 -2.93
C ARG A 82 -11.79 -7.46 -2.07
N THR A 83 -11.78 -7.22 -0.78
CA THR A 83 -12.63 -7.94 0.18
C THR A 83 -13.38 -6.97 1.08
N PRO A 84 -14.57 -7.32 1.59
CA PRO A 84 -15.18 -6.59 2.68
C PRO A 84 -14.26 -6.60 3.91
N LEU A 85 -14.13 -5.46 4.58
CA LEU A 85 -13.36 -5.41 5.81
C LEU A 85 -14.09 -6.17 6.91
N ARG A 86 -13.44 -7.20 7.43
CA ARG A 86 -13.86 -7.97 8.61
C ARG A 86 -12.74 -8.01 9.61
N LEU A 87 -13.02 -7.55 10.82
CA LEU A 87 -12.15 -7.70 11.98
C LEU A 87 -12.88 -8.62 12.94
N THR A 88 -12.35 -9.82 13.15
CA THR A 88 -13.00 -10.84 14.01
C THR A 88 -12.08 -11.16 15.17
N GLU A 89 -12.62 -11.11 16.38
CA GLU A 89 -11.95 -11.55 17.60
C GLU A 89 -12.08 -13.07 17.79
N PRO A 90 -11.25 -13.69 18.66
CA PRO A 90 -11.27 -15.12 18.88
C PRO A 90 -12.62 -15.65 19.39
N ASP A 91 -13.43 -14.81 20.05
CA ASP A 91 -14.77 -15.13 20.55
C ASP A 91 -15.87 -15.03 19.48
N GLY A 92 -15.49 -14.72 18.22
CA GLY A 92 -16.40 -14.59 17.08
C GLY A 92 -17.06 -13.23 16.94
N ARG A 93 -16.87 -12.32 17.89
CA ARG A 93 -17.32 -10.93 17.75
C ARG A 93 -16.40 -10.17 16.78
N GLY A 94 -16.90 -9.09 16.21
CA GLY A 94 -16.04 -8.29 15.33
C GLY A 94 -16.79 -7.17 14.61
N LEU A 95 -16.03 -6.43 13.82
CA LEU A 95 -16.52 -5.37 12.96
C LEU A 95 -16.60 -5.89 11.53
N HIS A 96 -17.75 -5.73 10.91
CA HIS A 96 -17.95 -5.96 9.49
C HIS A 96 -18.39 -4.64 8.82
N LEU A 97 -17.60 -4.14 7.87
CA LEU A 97 -17.96 -2.99 7.07
C LEU A 97 -18.57 -3.47 5.76
N PRO A 98 -19.88 -3.24 5.53
CA PRO A 98 -20.51 -3.58 4.26
C PRO A 98 -19.94 -2.71 3.13
N PRO A 99 -20.01 -3.17 1.87
CA PRO A 99 -19.66 -2.34 0.72
C PRO A 99 -20.61 -1.13 0.65
N GLY A 100 -20.02 0.07 0.57
CA GLY A 100 -20.79 1.32 0.51
C GLY A 100 -19.93 2.56 0.68
N PRO A 101 -20.52 3.75 0.59
CA PRO A 101 -19.80 4.99 0.87
C PRO A 101 -19.23 4.98 2.29
N PRO A 102 -17.99 5.43 2.49
CA PRO A 102 -17.33 5.44 3.81
C PRO A 102 -18.15 6.14 4.92
N ALA A 103 -18.94 7.14 4.56
CA ALA A 103 -19.81 7.85 5.51
C ALA A 103 -20.92 6.99 6.13
N LEU A 104 -21.33 5.91 5.48
CA LEU A 104 -22.35 5.00 5.97
C LEU A 104 -21.79 3.80 6.74
N ALA A 105 -20.49 3.54 6.62
CA ALA A 105 -19.84 2.41 7.26
C ALA A 105 -19.82 2.51 8.80
N PHE A 106 -19.96 3.70 9.33
CA PHE A 106 -19.98 3.97 10.77
C PHE A 106 -21.39 4.35 11.30
N ALA A 107 -22.46 4.11 10.52
CA ALA A 107 -23.81 4.34 10.99
C ALA A 107 -24.14 3.39 12.17
N PRO A 108 -24.87 3.86 13.20
CA PRO A 108 -25.31 2.99 14.29
C PRO A 108 -26.10 1.81 13.76
N GLY A 109 -25.71 0.59 14.12
CA GLY A 109 -26.33 -0.67 13.66
C GLY A 109 -25.46 -1.55 12.76
N VAL A 110 -24.30 -1.07 12.32
CA VAL A 110 -23.34 -1.86 11.51
C VAL A 110 -22.42 -2.72 12.39
N CYS A 111 -22.38 -2.50 13.70
CA CYS A 111 -21.74 -3.40 14.66
C CYS A 111 -22.65 -4.61 14.90
N GLY A 112 -22.42 -5.71 14.20
CA GLY A 112 -23.05 -7.01 14.47
C GLY A 112 -22.59 -7.56 15.83
N ARG A 113 -23.53 -8.17 16.56
CA ARG A 113 -23.21 -9.02 17.72
C ARG A 113 -22.57 -10.31 17.23
#